data_4b86124ab673c12b49957ca3f1439133
#
_entry.id   4b86124ab673c12b49957ca3f1439133
#
_cell.length_a   1.000
_cell.length_b   1.000
_cell.length_c   1.000
_cell.angle_alpha   90.00
_cell.angle_beta   90.00
_cell.angle_gamma   90.00
#
_symmetry.space_group_name_H-M   'P 1'
#
loop_
_entity.id
_entity.type
_entity.pdbx_description
1 polymer ?
#
loop_
_entity_poly.entity_id
_entity_poly.type
_entity_poly.pdbx_seq_one_letter_code
_entity_poly.pdbx_strand_id
1 'polypeptide(L)'
;MTVKVLWLILFLVNFSYGYGVDVKVLNVGDELFEETLPLRMGSRYYQLQGLKPNTWYEVKISYPASIPAVFSLELKKDISGVGVRRLRKLLNTEKLIFKAENLDEISHLGGSYVLIAVEPEGVVALRGVRDRENILFNIVCDELVMGIPREAWLVVAFGVACIVAGCLVPLFLPSFLLPKDDENLKHVTQLLADKDS
;
A
#
# COMPACT_ATOMS: atom_id res chain seq x y z
N MET A 1 24.93 -29.54 47.24
CA MET A 1 24.24 -30.04 46.03
C MET A 1 23.08 -29.14 45.60
N THR A 2 22.38 -28.52 46.53
CA THR A 2 21.20 -27.66 46.30
C THR A 2 21.44 -26.32 45.57
N VAL A 3 22.56 -25.65 45.83
CA VAL A 3 22.88 -24.35 45.23
C VAL A 3 23.14 -24.45 43.70
N LYS A 4 23.78 -25.52 43.25
CA LYS A 4 24.03 -25.75 41.82
C LYS A 4 22.74 -26.01 41.02
N VAL A 5 21.79 -26.71 41.64
CA VAL A 5 20.48 -27.00 41.06
C VAL A 5 19.66 -25.71 40.96
N LEU A 6 19.71 -24.85 41.99
CA LEU A 6 19.03 -23.55 41.98
C LEU A 6 19.57 -22.63 40.88
N TRP A 7 20.87 -22.60 40.67
CA TRP A 7 21.50 -21.84 39.57
C TRP A 7 21.13 -22.37 38.18
N LEU A 8 21.02 -23.70 38.06
CA LEU A 8 20.58 -24.31 36.79
C LEU A 8 19.12 -24.00 36.47
N ILE A 9 18.24 -23.98 37.46
CA ILE A 9 16.83 -23.59 37.30
C ILE A 9 16.72 -22.12 36.97
N LEU A 10 17.47 -21.23 37.62
CA LEU A 10 17.52 -19.80 37.32
C LEU A 10 18.04 -19.55 35.89
N PHE A 11 19.03 -20.31 35.42
CA PHE A 11 19.54 -20.22 34.04
C PHE A 11 18.51 -20.72 33.03
N LEU A 12 17.79 -21.81 33.29
CA LEU A 12 16.73 -22.34 32.45
C LEU A 12 15.52 -21.39 32.39
N VAL A 13 15.17 -20.73 33.49
CA VAL A 13 14.08 -19.76 33.54
C VAL A 13 14.43 -18.51 32.71
N ASN A 14 15.69 -18.05 32.72
CA ASN A 14 16.13 -16.93 31.87
C ASN A 14 16.20 -17.32 30.38
N PHE A 15 16.36 -18.59 30.05
CA PHE A 15 16.37 -19.06 28.66
C PHE A 15 14.95 -19.26 28.10
N SER A 16 13.92 -19.26 28.95
CA SER A 16 12.49 -19.34 28.58
C SER A 16 11.88 -18.00 28.22
N TYR A 17 12.61 -16.89 28.21
CA TYR A 17 12.18 -15.68 27.54
C TYR A 17 12.21 -15.95 26.04
N GLY A 18 11.15 -16.59 25.58
CA GLY A 18 10.93 -16.88 24.18
C GLY A 18 11.06 -15.61 23.37
N TYR A 19 11.70 -15.69 22.23
CA TYR A 19 11.67 -14.69 21.19
C TYR A 19 10.20 -14.45 20.84
N GLY A 20 9.55 -13.52 21.56
CA GLY A 20 8.21 -13.06 21.22
C GLY A 20 8.29 -12.43 19.84
N VAL A 21 7.59 -13.01 18.88
CA VAL A 21 7.42 -12.38 17.57
C VAL A 21 6.71 -11.05 17.83
N ASP A 22 7.35 -9.93 17.48
CA ASP A 22 6.75 -8.60 17.63
C ASP A 22 5.59 -8.48 16.63
N VAL A 23 4.37 -8.57 17.15
CA VAL A 23 3.14 -8.49 16.35
C VAL A 23 2.41 -7.22 16.72
N LYS A 24 2.17 -6.35 15.74
CA LYS A 24 1.31 -5.18 15.89
C LYS A 24 -0.02 -5.40 15.22
N VAL A 25 -1.05 -4.69 15.68
CA VAL A 25 -2.38 -4.71 15.10
C VAL A 25 -2.49 -3.59 14.07
N LEU A 26 -3.04 -3.92 12.89
CA LEU A 26 -3.36 -2.97 11.83
C LEU A 26 -4.84 -3.13 11.47
N ASN A 27 -5.65 -2.13 11.80
CA ASN A 27 -7.07 -2.12 11.45
C ASN A 27 -7.27 -1.63 10.02
N VAL A 28 -8.31 -2.13 9.38
CA VAL A 28 -8.72 -1.65 8.05
C VAL A 28 -9.19 -0.19 8.14
N GLY A 29 -8.62 0.67 7.30
CA GLY A 29 -8.88 2.11 7.24
C GLY A 29 -8.02 2.94 8.19
N ASP A 30 -7.22 2.33 9.06
CA ASP A 30 -6.30 3.04 9.95
C ASP A 30 -4.89 3.06 9.35
N GLU A 31 -4.24 4.22 9.41
CA GLU A 31 -2.83 4.39 9.05
C GLU A 31 -1.98 4.44 10.32
N LEU A 32 -0.99 3.55 10.42
CA LEU A 32 0.04 3.61 11.45
C LEU A 32 1.18 4.49 10.95
N PHE A 33 1.40 5.59 11.66
CA PHE A 33 2.43 6.57 11.35
C PHE A 33 3.73 6.28 12.10
N GLU A 34 4.84 6.70 11.51
CA GLU A 34 6.17 6.70 12.14
C GLU A 34 6.61 5.34 12.69
N GLU A 35 6.22 4.26 12.01
CA GLU A 35 6.72 2.94 12.33
C GLU A 35 8.21 2.85 12.02
N THR A 36 8.96 2.15 12.88
CA THR A 36 10.40 2.01 12.74
C THR A 36 10.82 0.56 12.63
N LEU A 37 11.73 0.28 11.70
CA LEU A 37 12.39 -1.02 11.57
C LEU A 37 13.90 -0.83 11.40
N PRO A 38 14.72 -1.77 11.90
CA PRO A 38 16.13 -1.81 11.56
C PRO A 38 16.30 -1.96 10.05
N LEU A 39 17.12 -1.12 9.43
CA LEU A 39 17.32 -1.14 7.97
C LEU A 39 17.95 -2.44 7.48
N ARG A 40 18.74 -3.11 8.33
CA ARG A 40 19.34 -4.40 8.03
C ARG A 40 18.55 -5.52 8.67
N MET A 41 17.94 -6.39 7.84
CA MET A 41 17.17 -7.55 8.26
C MET A 41 15.98 -7.23 9.20
N GLY A 42 15.49 -5.99 9.19
CA GLY A 42 14.32 -5.61 9.96
C GLY A 42 13.08 -6.30 9.42
N SER A 43 12.30 -6.92 10.32
CA SER A 43 11.03 -7.53 9.97
C SER A 43 10.04 -7.42 11.12
N ARG A 44 8.74 -7.29 10.78
CA ARG A 44 7.65 -7.24 11.75
C ARG A 44 6.39 -7.83 11.17
N TYR A 45 5.58 -8.44 12.03
CA TYR A 45 4.27 -8.95 11.69
C TYR A 45 3.20 -7.92 12.07
N TYR A 46 2.24 -7.71 11.16
CA TYR A 46 1.05 -6.91 11.40
C TYR A 46 -0.16 -7.82 11.29
N GLN A 47 -0.92 -7.92 12.37
CA GLN A 47 -2.19 -8.64 12.40
C GLN A 47 -3.28 -7.74 11.82
N LEU A 48 -3.91 -8.16 10.73
CA LEU A 48 -5.00 -7.43 10.10
C LEU A 48 -6.30 -7.66 10.86
N GLN A 49 -6.97 -6.58 11.24
CA GLN A 49 -8.28 -6.62 11.91
C GLN A 49 -9.32 -5.83 11.11
N GLY A 50 -10.59 -6.23 11.24
CA GLY A 50 -11.69 -5.57 10.53
C GLY A 50 -11.88 -6.03 9.09
N LEU A 51 -11.26 -7.14 8.68
CA LEU A 51 -11.45 -7.73 7.36
C LEU A 51 -12.88 -8.27 7.21
N LYS A 52 -13.52 -8.00 6.06
CA LYS A 52 -14.83 -8.53 5.67
C LYS A 52 -14.64 -9.68 4.67
N PRO A 53 -15.50 -10.70 4.70
CA PRO A 53 -15.41 -11.81 3.74
C PRO A 53 -15.64 -11.29 2.30
N ASN A 54 -14.98 -11.94 1.37
CA ASN A 54 -15.12 -11.72 -0.07
C ASN A 54 -14.80 -10.28 -0.54
N THR A 55 -13.99 -9.54 0.22
CA THR A 55 -13.60 -8.15 -0.04
C THR A 55 -12.13 -8.06 -0.40
N TRP A 56 -11.79 -7.15 -1.30
CA TRP A 56 -10.41 -6.85 -1.69
C TRP A 56 -9.79 -5.80 -0.77
N TYR A 57 -8.52 -6.01 -0.45
CA TYR A 57 -7.73 -5.12 0.40
C TYR A 57 -6.39 -4.81 -0.23
N GLU A 58 -5.89 -3.61 0.04
CA GLU A 58 -4.54 -3.17 -0.31
C GLU A 58 -3.81 -2.76 0.96
N VAL A 59 -2.68 -3.41 1.23
CA VAL A 59 -1.72 -2.94 2.23
C VAL A 59 -0.63 -2.20 1.49
N LYS A 60 -0.39 -0.95 1.85
CA LYS A 60 0.66 -0.13 1.25
C LYS A 60 1.55 0.49 2.30
N ILE A 61 2.81 0.69 1.92
CA ILE A 61 3.85 1.32 2.73
C ILE A 61 4.28 2.61 2.05
N SER A 62 4.41 3.66 2.86
CA SER A 62 4.97 4.95 2.46
C SER A 62 6.21 5.25 3.29
N TYR A 63 7.32 5.57 2.66
CA TYR A 63 8.57 5.89 3.34
C TYR A 63 9.34 7.01 2.63
N PRO A 64 10.25 7.71 3.33
CA PRO A 64 11.02 8.80 2.74
C PRO A 64 11.96 8.29 1.63
N ALA A 65 11.85 8.85 0.43
CA ALA A 65 12.71 8.53 -0.72
C ALA A 65 14.21 8.84 -0.48
N SER A 66 14.54 9.58 0.57
CA SER A 66 15.92 9.90 0.97
C SER A 66 16.67 8.71 1.58
N ILE A 67 15.96 7.61 1.90
CA ILE A 67 16.54 6.40 2.46
C ILE A 67 16.38 5.30 1.41
N PRO A 68 17.45 4.88 0.73
CA PRO A 68 17.37 3.80 -0.24
C PRO A 68 17.10 2.48 0.49
N ALA A 69 15.89 1.98 0.37
CA ALA A 69 15.43 0.75 1.00
C ALA A 69 14.43 0.03 0.11
N VAL A 70 14.37 -1.28 0.24
CA VAL A 70 13.39 -2.14 -0.40
C VAL A 70 12.55 -2.80 0.66
N PHE A 71 11.24 -2.60 0.60
CA PHE A 71 10.29 -3.31 1.43
C PHE A 71 9.77 -4.55 0.70
N SER A 72 9.57 -5.62 1.44
CA SER A 72 8.86 -6.80 0.97
C SER A 72 7.67 -7.08 1.88
N LEU A 73 6.49 -7.24 1.26
CA LEU A 73 5.24 -7.54 1.95
C LEU A 73 4.80 -8.95 1.58
N GLU A 74 4.47 -9.75 2.60
CA GLU A 74 4.00 -11.12 2.40
C GLU A 74 2.79 -11.39 3.30
N LEU A 75 1.68 -11.85 2.70
CA LEU A 75 0.50 -12.29 3.44
C LEU A 75 0.76 -13.68 4.03
N LYS A 76 0.59 -13.82 5.34
CA LYS A 76 0.70 -15.06 6.09
C LYS A 76 -0.64 -15.40 6.72
N LYS A 77 -1.08 -16.65 6.58
CA LYS A 77 -2.27 -17.16 7.26
C LYS A 77 -1.96 -17.69 8.67
N ASP A 78 -0.68 -17.93 8.98
CA ASP A 78 -0.23 -18.44 10.27
C ASP A 78 1.20 -17.97 10.57
N ILE A 79 1.47 -17.68 11.86
CA ILE A 79 2.81 -17.28 12.35
C ILE A 79 3.73 -18.49 12.49
N SER A 80 3.18 -19.69 12.64
CA SER A 80 3.95 -20.94 12.87
C SER A 80 4.68 -21.48 11.64
N GLY A 81 4.36 -20.97 10.45
CA GLY A 81 4.99 -21.34 9.20
C GLY A 81 6.37 -20.71 9.01
N VAL A 82 7.40 -21.21 9.68
CA VAL A 82 8.80 -20.95 9.32
C VAL A 82 9.10 -21.58 7.97
N GLY A 83 8.63 -20.93 6.93
CA GLY A 83 8.93 -21.22 5.55
C GLY A 83 9.17 -19.92 4.85
N VAL A 84 10.39 -19.37 4.99
CA VAL A 84 10.87 -18.31 4.11
C VAL A 84 10.95 -18.90 2.70
N ARG A 85 9.80 -19.01 2.04
CA ARG A 85 9.77 -19.09 0.60
C ARG A 85 10.24 -17.72 0.12
N ARG A 86 11.51 -17.64 -0.17
CA ARG A 86 12.11 -16.55 -0.92
C ARG A 86 11.40 -16.50 -2.27
N LEU A 87 10.25 -15.84 -2.31
CA LEU A 87 9.59 -15.49 -3.56
C LEU A 87 10.62 -14.67 -4.34
N ARG A 88 10.92 -15.11 -5.55
CA ARG A 88 11.79 -14.38 -6.45
C ARG A 88 11.28 -12.97 -6.53
N LYS A 89 12.04 -12.03 -5.96
CA LYS A 89 11.79 -10.60 -6.06
C LYS A 89 11.92 -10.21 -7.53
N LEU A 90 10.81 -10.13 -8.25
CA LEU A 90 10.75 -9.60 -9.60
C LEU A 90 10.34 -8.13 -9.62
N LEU A 91 9.81 -7.60 -8.50
CA LEU A 91 9.37 -6.21 -8.36
C LEU A 91 9.50 -5.78 -6.90
N ASN A 92 10.00 -4.57 -6.67
CA ASN A 92 9.92 -3.89 -5.38
C ASN A 92 8.46 -3.54 -5.15
N THR A 93 7.78 -4.34 -4.33
CA THR A 93 6.35 -4.17 -4.10
C THR A 93 6.18 -3.44 -2.78
N GLU A 94 5.94 -2.14 -2.85
CA GLU A 94 5.57 -1.30 -1.72
C GLU A 94 4.09 -1.44 -1.35
N LYS A 95 3.38 -2.29 -2.07
CA LYS A 95 1.98 -2.59 -1.86
C LYS A 95 1.65 -4.06 -2.09
N LEU A 96 0.70 -4.57 -1.32
CA LEU A 96 0.17 -5.91 -1.40
C LEU A 96 -1.34 -5.86 -1.57
N ILE A 97 -1.87 -6.42 -2.67
CA ILE A 97 -3.30 -6.54 -2.90
C ILE A 97 -3.70 -8.00 -2.68
N PHE A 98 -4.74 -8.22 -1.89
CA PHE A 98 -5.25 -9.56 -1.63
C PHE A 98 -6.77 -9.56 -1.45
N LYS A 99 -7.38 -10.73 -1.58
CA LYS A 99 -8.80 -10.94 -1.33
C LYS A 99 -8.99 -11.76 -0.05
N ALA A 100 -9.82 -11.27 0.86
CA ALA A 100 -10.21 -12.02 2.06
C ALA A 100 -11.34 -13.00 1.66
N GLU A 101 -10.99 -14.29 1.43
CA GLU A 101 -11.96 -15.27 0.92
C GLU A 101 -12.88 -15.81 2.04
N ASN A 102 -12.40 -16.57 2.99
CA ASN A 102 -13.23 -17.15 4.03
C ASN A 102 -12.74 -16.75 5.43
N LEU A 103 -13.54 -15.95 6.15
CA LEU A 103 -13.22 -15.56 7.53
C LEU A 103 -13.25 -16.75 8.51
N ASP A 104 -14.03 -17.79 8.22
CA ASP A 104 -14.14 -18.95 9.12
C ASP A 104 -12.84 -19.75 9.22
N GLU A 105 -12.08 -19.87 8.13
CA GLU A 105 -10.73 -20.45 8.17
C GLU A 105 -9.72 -19.52 8.85
N ILE A 106 -9.88 -18.20 8.70
CA ILE A 106 -8.97 -17.19 9.25
C ILE A 106 -9.16 -17.08 10.78
N SER A 107 -10.38 -17.17 11.28
CA SER A 107 -10.69 -17.07 12.71
C SER A 107 -10.24 -18.31 13.51
N HIS A 108 -10.24 -19.48 12.89
CA HIS A 108 -9.74 -20.71 13.53
C HIS A 108 -8.20 -20.78 13.60
N LEU A 109 -7.48 -20.04 12.75
CA LEU A 109 -6.01 -20.04 12.65
C LEU A 109 -5.33 -18.79 13.25
N GLY A 110 -6.06 -17.94 13.97
CA GLY A 110 -5.47 -16.77 14.65
C GLY A 110 -5.43 -15.47 13.88
N GLY A 111 -5.98 -15.41 12.65
CA GLY A 111 -6.09 -14.18 11.86
C GLY A 111 -5.20 -14.14 10.61
N SER A 112 -5.34 -13.08 9.81
CA SER A 112 -4.45 -12.78 8.68
C SER A 112 -3.32 -11.87 9.14
N TYR A 113 -2.09 -12.22 8.78
CA TYR A 113 -0.91 -11.45 9.12
C TYR A 113 -0.20 -10.98 7.86
N VAL A 114 0.34 -9.77 7.91
CA VAL A 114 1.27 -9.28 6.89
C VAL A 114 2.65 -9.21 7.51
N LEU A 115 3.58 -9.94 6.92
CA LEU A 115 4.99 -9.84 7.23
C LEU A 115 5.59 -8.74 6.38
N ILE A 116 6.19 -7.76 7.03
CA ILE A 116 6.97 -6.71 6.39
C ILE A 116 8.43 -6.99 6.70
N ALA A 117 9.27 -7.00 5.67
CA ALA A 117 10.71 -7.04 5.81
C ALA A 117 11.34 -5.92 5.00
N VAL A 118 12.44 -5.35 5.53
CA VAL A 118 13.18 -4.27 4.90
C VAL A 118 14.62 -4.67 4.67
N GLU A 119 15.15 -4.28 3.53
CA GLU A 119 16.55 -4.45 3.16
C GLU A 119 17.10 -3.13 2.60
N PRO A 120 18.36 -2.77 2.88
CA PRO A 120 18.97 -1.59 2.27
C PRO A 120 19.11 -1.81 0.76
N GLU A 121 18.82 -0.78 -0.03
CA GLU A 121 19.01 -0.77 -1.47
C GLU A 121 20.17 0.16 -1.85
N GLY A 122 21.07 -0.37 -2.68
CA GLY A 122 22.19 0.43 -3.20
C GLY A 122 23.30 0.73 -2.20
N VAL A 123 24.19 1.61 -2.61
CA VAL A 123 25.34 2.06 -1.82
C VAL A 123 25.18 3.56 -1.56
N VAL A 124 25.31 3.97 -0.30
CA VAL A 124 25.33 5.40 0.06
C VAL A 124 26.62 5.99 -0.53
N ALA A 125 26.47 6.86 -1.54
CA ALA A 125 27.59 7.45 -2.26
C ALA A 125 28.40 8.48 -1.43
N LEU A 126 27.87 8.91 -0.29
CA LEU A 126 28.51 9.93 0.57
C LEU A 126 29.50 9.28 1.53
N ARG A 127 30.79 9.48 1.30
CA ARG A 127 31.87 9.05 2.21
C ARG A 127 31.74 9.83 3.54
N GLY A 128 31.70 9.12 4.67
CA GLY A 128 31.73 9.71 6.01
C GLY A 128 30.36 9.95 6.67
N VAL A 129 29.26 9.63 5.99
CA VAL A 129 27.92 9.60 6.62
C VAL A 129 27.74 8.22 7.25
N ARG A 130 27.38 8.18 8.54
CA ARG A 130 27.01 6.91 9.21
C ARG A 130 25.80 6.31 8.51
N ASP A 131 25.88 5.02 8.23
CA ASP A 131 24.72 4.26 7.75
C ASP A 131 23.57 4.46 8.72
N ARG A 132 22.39 4.72 8.20
CA ARG A 132 21.18 4.79 9.04
C ARG A 132 20.88 3.40 9.56
N GLU A 133 20.68 3.29 10.85
CA GLU A 133 20.37 2.02 11.50
C GLU A 133 18.90 1.64 11.34
N ASN A 134 18.01 2.64 11.32
CA ASN A 134 16.57 2.46 11.26
C ASN A 134 15.95 3.23 10.09
N ILE A 135 14.85 2.69 9.58
CA ILE A 135 13.98 3.34 8.61
C ILE A 135 12.63 3.64 9.25
N LEU A 136 12.12 4.85 8.96
CA LEU A 136 10.76 5.28 9.30
C LEU A 136 9.85 5.00 8.12
N PHE A 137 8.64 4.52 8.38
CA PHE A 137 7.62 4.30 7.36
C PHE A 137 6.22 4.39 7.94
N ASN A 138 5.25 4.64 7.09
CA ASN A 138 3.84 4.52 7.42
C ASN A 138 3.27 3.28 6.73
N ILE A 139 2.30 2.65 7.37
CA ILE A 139 1.59 1.49 6.82
C ILE A 139 0.08 1.69 6.97
N VAL A 140 -0.66 1.37 5.92
CA VAL A 140 -2.12 1.42 5.91
C VAL A 140 -2.68 0.18 5.21
N CYS A 141 -3.86 -0.26 5.67
CA CYS A 141 -4.65 -1.31 5.03
C CYS A 141 -6.00 -0.74 4.61
N ASP A 142 -6.20 -0.57 3.30
CA ASP A 142 -7.41 0.02 2.72
C ASP A 142 -8.33 -1.04 2.11
N GLU A 143 -9.65 -0.84 2.26
CA GLU A 143 -10.67 -1.62 1.55
C GLU A 143 -10.77 -1.10 0.11
N LEU A 144 -10.68 -2.01 -0.86
CA LEU A 144 -10.82 -1.70 -2.28
C LEU A 144 -12.24 -1.99 -2.77
N VAL A 145 -12.91 -0.99 -3.32
CA VAL A 145 -14.19 -1.12 -4.02
C VAL A 145 -13.93 -0.93 -5.51
N MET A 146 -14.12 -1.99 -6.32
CA MET A 146 -13.82 -1.97 -7.76
C MET A 146 -12.35 -1.58 -8.08
N GLY A 147 -11.41 -1.92 -7.18
CA GLY A 147 -9.99 -1.61 -7.36
C GLY A 147 -9.57 -0.19 -6.93
N ILE A 148 -10.49 0.60 -6.37
CA ILE A 148 -10.26 1.97 -5.89
C ILE A 148 -10.44 1.98 -4.38
N PRO A 149 -9.51 2.60 -3.61
CA PRO A 149 -9.67 2.79 -2.17
C PRO A 149 -10.99 3.49 -1.86
N ARG A 150 -11.68 3.04 -0.81
CA ARG A 150 -13.01 3.55 -0.46
C ARG A 150 -13.06 5.07 -0.30
N GLU A 151 -12.01 5.66 0.26
CA GLU A 151 -11.93 7.10 0.47
C GLU A 151 -11.83 7.91 -0.85
N ALA A 152 -11.25 7.32 -1.89
CA ALA A 152 -11.12 7.99 -3.19
C ALA A 152 -12.43 8.10 -3.97
N TRP A 153 -13.50 7.39 -3.56
CA TRP A 153 -14.80 7.43 -4.24
C TRP A 153 -15.46 8.81 -4.23
N LEU A 154 -15.21 9.62 -3.20
CA LEU A 154 -15.67 11.02 -3.18
C LEU A 154 -15.09 11.83 -4.32
N VAL A 155 -13.80 11.65 -4.61
CA VAL A 155 -13.13 12.33 -5.72
C VAL A 155 -13.66 11.84 -7.07
N VAL A 156 -13.90 10.54 -7.19
CA VAL A 156 -14.51 9.94 -8.40
C VAL A 156 -15.91 10.51 -8.63
N ALA A 157 -16.75 10.56 -7.60
CA ALA A 157 -18.10 11.11 -7.70
C ALA A 157 -18.08 12.59 -8.10
N PHE A 158 -17.17 13.38 -7.51
CA PHE A 158 -17.00 14.79 -7.88
C PHE A 158 -16.53 14.94 -9.34
N GLY A 159 -15.59 14.12 -9.79
CA GLY A 159 -15.14 14.12 -11.19
C GLY A 159 -16.28 13.81 -12.16
N VAL A 160 -17.09 12.81 -11.87
CA VAL A 160 -18.29 12.48 -12.67
C VAL A 160 -19.28 13.65 -12.70
N ALA A 161 -19.55 14.28 -11.55
CA ALA A 161 -20.44 15.44 -11.45
C ALA A 161 -19.92 16.61 -12.31
N CYS A 162 -18.61 16.88 -12.31
CA CYS A 162 -18.01 17.92 -13.16
C CYS A 162 -18.16 17.61 -14.67
N ILE A 163 -17.98 16.34 -15.07
CA ILE A 163 -18.17 15.91 -16.45
C ILE A 163 -19.63 16.12 -16.86
N VAL A 164 -20.59 15.68 -16.04
CA VAL A 164 -22.02 15.86 -16.31
C VAL A 164 -22.38 17.35 -16.40
N ALA A 165 -21.89 18.17 -15.48
CA ALA A 165 -22.08 19.62 -15.53
C ALA A 165 -21.49 20.24 -16.82
N GLY A 166 -20.27 19.84 -17.19
CA GLY A 166 -19.63 20.26 -18.45
C GLY A 166 -20.44 19.91 -19.70
N CYS A 167 -21.10 18.75 -19.71
CA CYS A 167 -21.98 18.35 -20.80
C CYS A 167 -23.31 19.11 -20.80
N LEU A 168 -23.83 19.48 -19.62
CA LEU A 168 -25.11 20.19 -19.50
C LEU A 168 -24.99 21.71 -19.76
N VAL A 169 -23.88 22.34 -19.37
CA VAL A 169 -23.65 23.78 -19.51
C VAL A 169 -23.91 24.28 -20.95
N PRO A 170 -23.40 23.63 -22.02
CA PRO A 170 -23.65 24.07 -23.40
C PRO A 170 -25.14 24.07 -23.77
N LEU A 171 -25.96 23.23 -23.14
CA LEU A 171 -27.43 23.16 -23.42
C LEU A 171 -28.18 24.38 -22.88
N PHE A 172 -27.64 25.03 -21.84
CA PHE A 172 -28.23 26.21 -21.22
C PHE A 172 -27.58 27.51 -21.72
N LEU A 173 -26.48 27.47 -22.50
CA LEU A 173 -25.88 28.66 -23.03
C LEU A 173 -26.73 29.21 -24.21
N PRO A 174 -26.93 30.53 -24.27
CA PRO A 174 -27.60 31.17 -25.41
C PRO A 174 -26.79 30.92 -26.69
N SER A 175 -27.50 30.71 -27.82
CA SER A 175 -26.87 30.33 -29.12
C SER A 175 -25.84 31.31 -29.65
N PHE A 176 -25.85 32.59 -29.19
CA PHE A 176 -24.88 33.60 -29.62
C PHE A 176 -23.48 33.46 -28.98
N LEU A 177 -23.35 32.67 -27.89
CA LEU A 177 -22.07 32.38 -27.24
C LEU A 177 -21.40 31.10 -27.76
N LEU A 178 -22.13 30.31 -28.53
CA LEU A 178 -21.56 29.12 -29.18
C LEU A 178 -20.87 29.57 -30.48
N PRO A 179 -19.59 29.25 -30.70
CA PRO A 179 -18.92 29.55 -31.96
C PRO A 179 -19.68 28.87 -33.10
N LYS A 180 -20.13 29.67 -34.04
CA LYS A 180 -20.83 29.19 -35.22
C LYS A 180 -19.81 28.68 -36.22
N ASP A 181 -19.57 27.37 -36.19
CA ASP A 181 -18.59 26.69 -37.07
C ASP A 181 -18.92 26.84 -38.59
N ASP A 182 -20.13 27.30 -38.90
CA ASP A 182 -20.60 27.39 -40.29
C ASP A 182 -19.90 28.45 -41.14
N GLU A 183 -19.29 29.49 -40.56
CA GLU A 183 -18.63 30.52 -41.35
C GLU A 183 -17.22 30.12 -41.81
N ASN A 184 -16.51 29.38 -40.96
CA ASN A 184 -15.16 28.90 -41.33
C ASN A 184 -15.19 27.84 -42.44
N LEU A 185 -16.20 26.96 -42.41
CA LEU A 185 -16.36 25.95 -43.47
C LEU A 185 -16.68 26.58 -44.81
N LYS A 186 -17.53 27.62 -44.86
CA LYS A 186 -17.86 28.34 -46.10
C LYS A 186 -16.66 29.09 -46.66
N HIS A 187 -15.84 29.72 -45.81
CA HIS A 187 -14.64 30.43 -46.23
C HIS A 187 -13.59 29.47 -46.80
N VAL A 188 -13.40 28.32 -46.21
CA VAL A 188 -12.46 27.29 -46.72
C VAL A 188 -12.96 26.70 -48.01
N THR A 189 -14.26 26.45 -48.16
CA THR A 189 -14.86 25.93 -49.40
C THR A 189 -14.80 26.93 -50.52
N GLN A 190 -14.98 28.23 -50.26
CA GLN A 190 -14.81 29.30 -51.26
C GLN A 190 -13.35 29.47 -51.74
N LEU A 191 -12.39 29.42 -50.81
CA LEU A 191 -10.97 29.47 -51.14
C LEU A 191 -10.48 28.27 -51.96
N LEU A 192 -11.09 27.11 -51.79
CA LEU A 192 -10.79 25.92 -52.59
C LEU A 192 -11.41 26.01 -53.99
N ALA A 193 -12.61 26.57 -54.13
CA ALA A 193 -13.28 26.75 -55.44
C ALA A 193 -12.59 27.82 -56.31
N ASP A 194 -11.98 28.86 -55.73
CA ASP A 194 -11.29 29.93 -56.41
C ASP A 194 -9.88 29.55 -56.90
N LYS A 195 -9.36 28.41 -56.38
CA LYS A 195 -8.05 27.87 -56.75
C LYS A 195 -8.11 26.93 -57.97
N ASP A 196 -9.29 26.43 -58.30
CA ASP A 196 -9.49 25.50 -59.43
C ASP A 196 -10.08 26.17 -60.65
N SER A 197 -10.21 27.51 -60.65
CA SER A 197 -10.61 28.39 -61.83
C SER A 197 -9.43 29.16 -62.34
#